data_c3a7234f2f7e21efde895f5399d80748
#
_entry.id   c3a7234f2f7e21efde895f5399d80748
#
_cell.length_a   1.000
_cell.length_b   1.000
_cell.length_c   1.000
_cell.angle_alpha   90.00
_cell.angle_beta   90.00
_cell.angle_gamma   90.00
#
_symmetry.space_group_name_H-M   'P 1'
#
loop_
_entity.id
_entity.type
_entity.pdbx_description
1 polymer ?
#
loop_
_entity_poly.entity_id
_entity_poly.type
_entity_poly.pdbx_seq_one_letter_code
_entity_poly.pdbx_strand_id
1 'polypeptide(L)'
;MAFPEITLAAGAHVDYILLGGMTEDPKLAEQAAEMFCTTKQADAAFEQAKNYWNGLVNISFETGNPKEDSYLKWICFQPVLRRIYGCSFLPYHDYGRGGRGWRDLWQDCLSLLILDPKEVRSMILNSFAGVRFDGTNATIIGDKPGEFVADRNNITRVWMDHAYWPFVTTKLYLNQTGDLDILDQKVAYFKDPQAKRGTAGDAEWTPAYGMRQKDVNGNIYELSLIHISEPTRHSL
;
A
#
# COMPACT_ATOMS: atom_id res chain seq x y z
N MET A 1 -10.02 -20.98 -27.59
CA MET A 1 -11.41 -20.51 -27.70
C MET A 1 -11.75 -20.44 -29.18
N ALA A 2 -12.86 -21.00 -29.61
CA ALA A 2 -13.32 -20.93 -31.00
C ALA A 2 -14.68 -20.23 -31.01
N PHE A 3 -14.86 -19.30 -31.92
CA PHE A 3 -16.16 -18.66 -32.14
C PHE A 3 -16.97 -19.50 -33.12
N PRO A 4 -18.31 -19.57 -32.98
CA PRO A 4 -19.13 -20.27 -33.94
C PRO A 4 -19.01 -19.59 -35.33
N GLU A 5 -19.09 -20.42 -36.36
CA GLU A 5 -19.19 -19.93 -37.72
C GLU A 5 -20.57 -19.25 -37.91
N ILE A 6 -20.56 -18.03 -38.42
CA ILE A 6 -21.77 -17.24 -38.64
C ILE A 6 -21.75 -16.64 -40.04
N THR A 7 -22.92 -16.51 -40.64
CA THR A 7 -23.07 -15.80 -41.89
C THR A 7 -23.67 -14.43 -41.62
N LEU A 8 -22.96 -13.36 -42.03
CA LEU A 8 -23.43 -11.99 -41.90
C LEU A 8 -23.97 -11.48 -43.22
N ALA A 9 -25.11 -10.82 -43.16
CA ALA A 9 -25.62 -10.04 -44.30
C ALA A 9 -24.75 -8.77 -44.51
N ALA A 10 -24.82 -8.21 -45.68
CA ALA A 10 -24.11 -6.96 -45.98
C ALA A 10 -24.52 -5.83 -44.98
N GLY A 11 -23.55 -5.25 -44.30
CA GLY A 11 -23.76 -4.21 -43.29
C GLY A 11 -24.13 -4.73 -41.89
N ALA A 12 -24.29 -6.04 -41.69
CA ALA A 12 -24.51 -6.61 -40.38
C ALA A 12 -23.19 -6.79 -39.61
N HIS A 13 -23.28 -6.73 -38.29
CA HIS A 13 -22.16 -7.03 -37.36
C HIS A 13 -22.63 -7.94 -36.25
N VAL A 14 -21.70 -8.55 -35.60
CA VAL A 14 -21.91 -9.32 -34.36
C VAL A 14 -20.85 -8.94 -33.35
N ASP A 15 -21.29 -8.74 -32.12
CA ASP A 15 -20.41 -8.44 -31.01
C ASP A 15 -20.23 -9.67 -30.15
N TYR A 16 -19.02 -9.89 -29.71
CA TYR A 16 -18.69 -10.92 -28.74
C TYR A 16 -18.13 -10.27 -27.49
N ILE A 17 -18.61 -10.69 -26.34
CA ILE A 17 -18.11 -10.26 -25.05
C ILE A 17 -17.20 -11.34 -24.50
N LEU A 18 -15.96 -10.97 -24.23
CA LEU A 18 -15.00 -11.84 -23.56
C LEU A 18 -14.82 -11.35 -22.13
N LEU A 19 -15.17 -12.19 -21.17
CA LEU A 19 -14.97 -11.92 -19.76
C LEU A 19 -13.72 -12.65 -19.29
N GLY A 20 -12.75 -11.89 -18.76
CA GLY A 20 -11.52 -12.42 -18.17
C GLY A 20 -11.37 -11.94 -16.75
N GLY A 21 -10.99 -12.83 -15.84
CA GLY A 21 -10.78 -12.50 -14.43
C GLY A 21 -10.15 -13.66 -13.67
N MET A 22 -9.75 -13.39 -12.44
CA MET A 22 -9.32 -14.40 -11.46
C MET A 22 -10.08 -14.20 -10.17
N THR A 23 -10.61 -15.30 -9.62
CA THR A 23 -11.29 -15.29 -8.33
C THR A 23 -11.13 -16.65 -7.66
N GLU A 24 -11.06 -16.65 -6.33
CA GLU A 24 -11.11 -17.87 -5.53
C GLU A 24 -12.56 -18.35 -5.30
N ASP A 25 -13.54 -17.48 -5.50
CA ASP A 25 -14.97 -17.81 -5.36
C ASP A 25 -15.63 -18.00 -6.73
N PRO A 26 -16.02 -19.22 -7.10
CA PRO A 26 -16.70 -19.49 -8.36
C PRO A 26 -18.01 -18.70 -8.56
N LYS A 27 -18.72 -18.38 -7.47
CA LYS A 27 -19.96 -17.59 -7.54
C LYS A 27 -19.73 -16.18 -8.06
N LEU A 28 -18.59 -15.58 -7.75
CA LEU A 28 -18.23 -14.26 -8.29
C LEU A 28 -18.03 -14.31 -9.80
N ALA A 29 -17.50 -15.41 -10.33
CA ALA A 29 -17.36 -15.59 -11.78
C ALA A 29 -18.73 -15.72 -12.47
N GLU A 30 -19.66 -16.46 -11.87
CA GLU A 30 -21.03 -16.58 -12.38
C GLU A 30 -21.75 -15.22 -12.35
N GLN A 31 -21.69 -14.51 -11.24
CA GLN A 31 -22.27 -13.17 -11.12
C GLN A 31 -21.68 -12.18 -12.13
N ALA A 32 -20.38 -12.20 -12.34
CA ALA A 32 -19.75 -11.36 -13.35
C ALA A 32 -20.21 -11.70 -14.77
N ALA A 33 -20.38 -12.98 -15.07
CA ALA A 33 -20.91 -13.42 -16.36
C ALA A 33 -22.35 -12.91 -16.59
N GLU A 34 -23.20 -12.94 -15.57
CA GLU A 34 -24.56 -12.39 -15.63
C GLU A 34 -24.58 -10.87 -15.76
N MET A 35 -23.68 -10.17 -15.05
CA MET A 35 -23.59 -8.70 -15.05
C MET A 35 -23.10 -8.11 -16.37
N PHE A 36 -22.30 -8.83 -17.15
CA PHE A 36 -21.63 -8.31 -18.34
C PHE A 36 -21.97 -9.11 -19.61
N CYS A 37 -23.12 -9.76 -19.66
CA CYS A 37 -23.47 -10.66 -20.76
C CYS A 37 -23.98 -9.97 -22.04
N THR A 38 -24.21 -8.65 -22.01
CA THR A 38 -24.66 -7.87 -23.18
C THR A 38 -23.73 -6.69 -23.42
N THR A 39 -23.63 -6.24 -24.68
CA THR A 39 -22.87 -5.04 -25.06
C THR A 39 -23.31 -3.81 -24.27
N LYS A 40 -24.61 -3.63 -24.08
CA LYS A 40 -25.16 -2.53 -23.30
C LYS A 40 -24.66 -2.54 -21.84
N GLN A 41 -24.59 -3.72 -21.22
CA GLN A 41 -24.06 -3.86 -19.85
C GLN A 41 -22.55 -3.63 -19.79
N ALA A 42 -21.82 -4.12 -20.78
CA ALA A 42 -20.38 -3.89 -20.87
C ALA A 42 -20.06 -2.39 -21.08
N ASP A 43 -20.80 -1.70 -21.96
CA ASP A 43 -20.65 -0.26 -22.16
C ASP A 43 -20.98 0.55 -20.91
N ALA A 44 -22.05 0.18 -20.19
CA ALA A 44 -22.43 0.83 -18.96
C ALA A 44 -21.35 0.64 -17.88
N ALA A 45 -20.78 -0.55 -17.77
CA ALA A 45 -19.70 -0.86 -16.84
C ALA A 45 -18.41 -0.09 -17.19
N PHE A 46 -18.10 0.05 -18.46
CA PHE A 46 -16.97 0.86 -18.92
C PHE A 46 -17.13 2.34 -18.56
N GLU A 47 -18.29 2.93 -18.80
CA GLU A 47 -18.56 4.32 -18.40
C GLU A 47 -18.55 4.48 -16.87
N GLN A 48 -19.06 3.52 -16.14
CA GLN A 48 -18.98 3.52 -14.66
C GLN A 48 -17.53 3.47 -14.18
N ALA A 49 -16.69 2.62 -14.77
CA ALA A 49 -15.27 2.54 -14.45
C ALA A 49 -14.54 3.86 -14.76
N LYS A 50 -14.82 4.49 -15.91
CA LYS A 50 -14.29 5.80 -16.27
C LYS A 50 -14.65 6.88 -15.24
N ASN A 51 -15.90 6.91 -14.84
CA ASN A 51 -16.40 7.88 -13.86
C ASN A 51 -15.76 7.66 -12.49
N TYR A 52 -15.60 6.40 -12.07
CA TYR A 52 -14.90 6.04 -10.84
C TYR A 52 -13.46 6.56 -10.83
N TRP A 53 -12.70 6.23 -11.87
CA TRP A 53 -11.30 6.66 -11.95
C TRP A 53 -11.12 8.17 -12.09
N ASN A 54 -11.99 8.84 -12.84
CA ASN A 54 -11.97 10.29 -12.95
C ASN A 54 -12.36 10.98 -11.62
N GLY A 55 -13.21 10.35 -10.83
CA GLY A 55 -13.56 10.82 -9.49
C GLY A 55 -12.41 10.69 -8.49
N LEU A 56 -11.61 9.61 -8.58
CA LEU A 56 -10.43 9.42 -7.74
C LEU A 56 -9.26 10.34 -8.13
N VAL A 57 -9.06 10.56 -9.43
CA VAL A 57 -8.00 11.43 -9.94
C VAL A 57 -8.64 12.69 -10.51
N ASN A 58 -9.18 13.50 -9.62
CA ASN A 58 -9.91 14.73 -9.95
C ASN A 58 -9.01 15.96 -10.16
N ILE A 59 -7.74 15.76 -10.48
CA ILE A 59 -6.77 16.81 -10.80
C ILE A 59 -6.79 17.04 -12.33
N SER A 60 -6.80 18.30 -12.72
CA SER A 60 -6.61 18.72 -14.11
C SER A 60 -5.35 19.60 -14.25
N PHE A 61 -4.76 19.55 -15.41
CA PHE A 61 -3.60 20.36 -15.78
C PHE A 61 -3.93 21.16 -17.03
N GLU A 62 -3.45 22.37 -17.08
CA GLU A 62 -3.63 23.32 -18.20
C GLU A 62 -2.28 23.94 -18.53
N THR A 63 -1.37 23.14 -19.08
CA THR A 63 -0.02 23.60 -19.47
C THR A 63 0.01 24.29 -20.84
N GLY A 64 -1.09 24.23 -21.57
CA GLY A 64 -1.16 24.64 -22.97
C GLY A 64 -0.75 23.54 -23.96
N ASN A 65 -0.34 22.38 -23.46
CA ASN A 65 -0.01 21.20 -24.26
C ASN A 65 -0.87 20.01 -23.82
N PRO A 66 -1.89 19.60 -24.59
CA PRO A 66 -2.80 18.51 -24.19
C PRO A 66 -2.12 17.15 -23.96
N LYS A 67 -0.98 16.90 -24.61
CA LYS A 67 -0.22 15.66 -24.39
C LYS A 67 0.46 15.68 -23.02
N GLU A 68 0.98 16.83 -22.62
CA GLU A 68 1.59 17.04 -21.31
C GLU A 68 0.56 16.96 -20.19
N ASP A 69 -0.60 17.59 -20.40
CA ASP A 69 -1.72 17.52 -19.46
C ASP A 69 -2.18 16.08 -19.21
N SER A 70 -2.32 15.30 -20.27
CA SER A 70 -2.68 13.88 -20.20
C SER A 70 -1.60 13.06 -19.49
N TYR A 71 -0.33 13.34 -19.74
CA TYR A 71 0.79 12.65 -19.09
C TYR A 71 0.87 12.96 -17.59
N LEU A 72 0.70 14.22 -17.20
CA LEU A 72 0.67 14.63 -15.80
C LEU A 72 -0.51 13.98 -15.05
N LYS A 73 -1.68 13.91 -15.68
CA LYS A 73 -2.82 13.19 -15.12
C LYS A 73 -2.52 11.70 -14.94
N TRP A 74 -1.82 11.08 -15.89
CA TRP A 74 -1.36 9.69 -15.78
C TRP A 74 -0.39 9.51 -14.61
N ILE A 75 0.53 10.44 -14.38
CA ILE A 75 1.43 10.40 -13.21
C ILE A 75 0.63 10.41 -11.90
N CYS A 76 -0.39 11.26 -11.81
CA CYS A 76 -1.25 11.32 -10.62
C CYS A 76 -2.09 10.05 -10.41
N PHE A 77 -2.37 9.31 -11.46
CA PHE A 77 -3.09 8.03 -11.39
C PHE A 77 -2.23 6.90 -10.82
N GLN A 78 -0.91 6.92 -11.01
CA GLN A 78 -0.01 5.84 -10.57
C GLN A 78 -0.07 5.55 -9.06
N PRO A 79 -0.07 6.54 -8.15
CA PRO A 79 -0.18 6.28 -6.71
C PRO A 79 -1.46 5.56 -6.32
N VAL A 80 -2.57 5.87 -6.98
CA VAL A 80 -3.86 5.22 -6.74
C VAL A 80 -3.81 3.74 -7.13
N LEU A 81 -3.23 3.43 -8.29
CA LEU A 81 -3.00 2.03 -8.71
C LEU A 81 -2.10 1.29 -7.73
N ARG A 82 -1.03 1.92 -7.30
CA ARG A 82 -0.09 1.34 -6.34
C ARG A 82 -0.73 1.03 -5.00
N ARG A 83 -1.62 1.88 -4.54
CA ARG A 83 -2.41 1.62 -3.34
C ARG A 83 -3.24 0.34 -3.45
N ILE A 84 -3.85 0.11 -4.60
CA ILE A 84 -4.72 -1.05 -4.84
C ILE A 84 -3.91 -2.33 -5.05
N TYR A 85 -2.91 -2.29 -5.91
CA TYR A 85 -2.15 -3.48 -6.34
C TYR A 85 -0.82 -3.66 -5.61
N GLY A 86 -0.49 -2.78 -4.67
CA GLY A 86 0.82 -2.69 -4.05
C GLY A 86 1.78 -1.90 -4.93
N CYS A 87 2.69 -1.23 -4.26
CA CYS A 87 3.63 -0.32 -4.86
C CYS A 87 5.02 -0.87 -4.88
N SER A 88 5.23 -1.88 -4.14
CA SER A 88 6.58 -2.26 -3.90
C SER A 88 7.11 -3.11 -5.03
N PHE A 89 8.38 -2.97 -5.22
CA PHE A 89 9.19 -3.84 -6.04
C PHE A 89 9.48 -5.17 -5.34
N LEU A 90 8.59 -5.62 -4.45
CA LEU A 90 8.67 -6.89 -3.74
C LEU A 90 7.55 -7.82 -4.20
N PRO A 91 7.55 -8.22 -5.47
CA PRO A 91 6.55 -9.14 -5.97
C PRO A 91 6.67 -10.50 -5.30
N TYR A 92 5.58 -11.23 -5.23
CA TYR A 92 5.54 -12.56 -4.65
C TYR A 92 6.58 -13.50 -5.25
N HIS A 93 6.84 -13.38 -6.53
CA HIS A 93 7.73 -14.29 -7.25
C HIS A 93 9.21 -14.13 -6.89
N ASP A 94 9.68 -12.93 -6.52
CA ASP A 94 11.09 -12.70 -6.25
C ASP A 94 11.58 -13.40 -4.97
N TYR A 95 10.74 -13.38 -3.95
CA TYR A 95 11.10 -13.90 -2.63
C TYR A 95 10.02 -14.79 -2.02
N GLY A 96 8.93 -15.05 -2.75
CA GLY A 96 7.84 -15.90 -2.31
C GLY A 96 7.06 -15.37 -1.11
N ARG A 97 7.20 -14.09 -0.75
CA ARG A 97 6.62 -13.53 0.47
C ARG A 97 5.60 -12.43 0.25
N GLY A 98 5.63 -11.79 -0.91
CA GLY A 98 4.77 -10.65 -1.18
C GLY A 98 4.99 -9.49 -0.23
N GLY A 99 4.04 -8.57 -0.18
CA GLY A 99 4.07 -7.41 0.68
C GLY A 99 4.71 -6.19 0.06
N ARG A 100 4.87 -5.15 0.86
CA ARG A 100 5.38 -3.84 0.45
C ARG A 100 6.65 -3.52 1.21
N GLY A 101 7.61 -2.87 0.54
CA GLY A 101 8.78 -2.33 1.21
C GLY A 101 8.37 -1.23 2.19
N TRP A 102 9.02 -1.19 3.34
CA TRP A 102 8.75 -0.18 4.36
C TRP A 102 8.85 1.25 3.81
N ARG A 103 9.99 1.60 3.25
CA ARG A 103 10.21 2.91 2.64
C ARG A 103 9.21 3.21 1.53
N ASP A 104 8.98 2.24 0.66
CA ASP A 104 8.13 2.41 -0.53
C ASP A 104 6.70 2.77 -0.12
N LEU A 105 6.15 2.13 0.91
CA LEU A 105 4.81 2.45 1.40
C LEU A 105 4.71 3.90 1.91
N TRP A 106 5.68 4.34 2.70
CA TRP A 106 5.67 5.71 3.22
C TRP A 106 5.78 6.75 2.11
N GLN A 107 6.58 6.49 1.08
CA GLN A 107 6.67 7.34 -0.10
C GLN A 107 5.37 7.36 -0.91
N ASP A 108 4.69 6.23 -1.01
CA ASP A 108 3.38 6.17 -1.67
C ASP A 108 2.32 6.95 -0.90
N CYS A 109 2.35 6.94 0.43
CA CYS A 109 1.50 7.79 1.25
C CYS A 109 1.67 9.28 0.86
N LEU A 110 2.89 9.73 0.61
CA LEU A 110 3.14 11.11 0.15
C LEU A 110 2.43 11.43 -1.16
N SER A 111 2.48 10.50 -2.10
CA SER A 111 1.83 10.68 -3.40
C SER A 111 0.31 10.74 -3.32
N LEU A 112 -0.29 10.13 -2.29
CA LEU A 112 -1.73 10.11 -2.06
C LEU A 112 -2.26 11.28 -1.22
N LEU A 113 -1.40 12.05 -0.58
CA LEU A 113 -1.81 13.12 0.36
C LEU A 113 -2.82 14.11 -0.24
N ILE A 114 -2.69 14.42 -1.52
CA ILE A 114 -3.59 15.35 -2.22
C ILE A 114 -4.88 14.64 -2.67
N LEU A 115 -4.76 13.41 -3.15
CA LEU A 115 -5.86 12.68 -3.79
C LEU A 115 -6.75 11.96 -2.79
N ASP A 116 -6.17 11.37 -1.75
CA ASP A 116 -6.88 10.52 -0.81
C ASP A 116 -6.28 10.57 0.61
N PRO A 117 -6.36 11.71 1.30
CA PRO A 117 -5.77 11.88 2.62
C PRO A 117 -6.39 10.97 3.69
N LYS A 118 -7.63 10.50 3.50
CA LYS A 118 -8.28 9.58 4.45
C LYS A 118 -7.59 8.20 4.43
N GLU A 119 -7.29 7.69 3.25
CA GLU A 119 -6.54 6.44 3.11
C GLU A 119 -5.11 6.59 3.64
N VAL A 120 -4.49 7.74 3.41
CA VAL A 120 -3.15 8.02 3.99
C VAL A 120 -3.18 7.93 5.51
N ARG A 121 -4.23 8.43 6.17
CA ARG A 121 -4.41 8.29 7.61
C ARG A 121 -4.39 6.82 8.06
N SER A 122 -5.17 6.00 7.39
CA SER A 122 -5.23 4.56 7.68
C SER A 122 -3.89 3.87 7.43
N MET A 123 -3.20 4.22 6.35
CA MET A 123 -1.87 3.69 6.04
C MET A 123 -0.83 4.08 7.08
N ILE A 124 -0.83 5.33 7.56
CA ILE A 124 0.07 5.80 8.63
C ILE A 124 -0.15 4.97 9.90
N LEU A 125 -1.40 4.87 10.39
CA LEU A 125 -1.72 4.12 11.61
C LEU A 125 -1.32 2.65 11.50
N ASN A 126 -1.70 2.00 10.41
CA ASN A 126 -1.36 0.60 10.18
C ASN A 126 0.16 0.37 10.09
N SER A 127 0.88 1.27 9.45
CA SER A 127 2.30 1.10 9.22
C SER A 127 3.15 1.38 10.45
N PHE A 128 2.75 2.30 11.34
CA PHE A 128 3.44 2.50 12.61
C PHE A 128 3.41 1.25 13.51
N ALA A 129 2.43 0.36 13.34
CA ALA A 129 2.43 -0.93 14.05
C ALA A 129 3.60 -1.86 13.68
N GLY A 130 4.37 -1.54 12.65
CA GLY A 130 5.60 -2.22 12.27
C GLY A 130 6.86 -1.68 12.96
N VAL A 131 6.75 -0.67 13.82
CA VAL A 131 7.85 -0.13 14.62
C VAL A 131 8.04 -0.95 15.88
N ARG A 132 9.28 -1.31 16.20
CA ARG A 132 9.64 -2.02 17.42
C ARG A 132 9.88 -1.06 18.56
N PHE A 133 9.85 -1.58 19.78
CA PHE A 133 10.04 -0.77 20.98
C PHE A 133 11.42 -0.09 21.06
N ASP A 134 12.43 -0.64 20.40
CA ASP A 134 13.77 -0.05 20.32
C ASP A 134 13.94 0.98 19.18
N GLY A 135 12.84 1.34 18.52
CA GLY A 135 12.85 2.28 17.41
C GLY A 135 13.26 1.69 16.05
N THR A 136 13.61 0.41 16.00
CA THR A 136 13.78 -0.27 14.72
C THR A 136 12.43 -0.66 14.13
N ASN A 137 12.38 -1.11 12.90
CA ASN A 137 11.13 -1.45 12.22
C ASN A 137 11.24 -2.72 11.38
N ALA A 138 10.10 -3.27 11.02
CA ALA A 138 9.99 -4.25 9.97
C ALA A 138 10.43 -3.66 8.62
N THR A 139 10.95 -4.48 7.73
CA THR A 139 11.33 -4.03 6.38
C THR A 139 10.26 -4.31 5.34
N ILE A 140 9.36 -5.23 5.65
CA ILE A 140 8.25 -5.61 4.76
C ILE A 140 6.93 -5.45 5.52
N ILE A 141 5.97 -4.80 4.86
CA ILE A 141 4.60 -4.64 5.31
C ILE A 141 3.74 -5.60 4.50
N GLY A 142 3.00 -6.47 5.17
CA GLY A 142 2.14 -7.46 4.53
C GLY A 142 0.87 -6.87 3.89
N ASP A 143 0.06 -7.74 3.34
CA ASP A 143 -1.16 -7.34 2.61
C ASP A 143 -2.31 -6.94 3.55
N LYS A 144 -2.27 -7.44 4.77
CA LYS A 144 -3.30 -7.14 5.78
C LYS A 144 -2.77 -6.22 6.87
N PRO A 145 -3.63 -5.39 7.48
CA PRO A 145 -3.25 -4.60 8.63
C PRO A 145 -2.64 -5.45 9.74
N GLY A 146 -1.49 -5.01 10.29
CA GLY A 146 -0.79 -5.72 11.34
C GLY A 146 0.14 -6.85 10.87
N GLU A 147 0.21 -7.13 9.58
CA GLU A 147 1.16 -8.09 9.03
C GLU A 147 2.49 -7.42 8.70
N PHE A 148 3.55 -7.88 9.36
CA PHE A 148 4.90 -7.37 9.14
C PHE A 148 5.91 -8.51 9.11
N VAL A 149 6.98 -8.32 8.34
CA VAL A 149 8.09 -9.26 8.28
C VAL A 149 9.39 -8.51 8.59
N ALA A 150 10.20 -9.07 9.46
CA ALA A 150 11.44 -8.45 9.90
C ALA A 150 12.34 -8.07 8.73
N ASP A 151 12.59 -9.02 7.86
CA ASP A 151 13.25 -8.87 6.55
C ASP A 151 13.23 -10.23 5.82
N ARG A 152 13.81 -10.27 4.64
CA ARG A 152 14.10 -11.52 3.93
C ARG A 152 14.88 -12.45 4.84
N ASN A 153 14.51 -13.72 4.83
CA ASN A 153 15.19 -14.75 5.64
C ASN A 153 15.14 -14.51 7.16
N ASN A 154 14.22 -13.68 7.64
CA ASN A 154 14.08 -13.31 9.05
C ASN A 154 15.36 -12.68 9.66
N ILE A 155 16.18 -12.05 8.84
CA ILE A 155 17.36 -11.32 9.30
C ILE A 155 16.96 -9.86 9.49
N THR A 156 17.05 -9.38 10.72
CA THR A 156 16.76 -7.98 11.03
C THR A 156 17.85 -7.09 10.46
N ARG A 157 17.42 -6.11 9.65
CA ARG A 157 18.28 -5.08 9.09
C ARG A 157 17.77 -3.72 9.48
N VAL A 158 18.69 -2.83 9.79
CA VAL A 158 18.37 -1.43 10.08
C VAL A 158 18.83 -0.59 8.88
N TRP A 159 17.87 0.05 8.24
CA TRP A 159 18.12 0.95 7.12
C TRP A 159 18.07 2.39 7.63
N MET A 160 19.05 3.19 7.27
CA MET A 160 19.23 4.54 7.81
C MET A 160 18.05 5.48 7.54
N ASP A 161 17.38 5.31 6.42
CA ASP A 161 16.27 6.15 5.99
C ASP A 161 14.88 5.64 6.41
N HIS A 162 14.80 4.47 7.01
CA HIS A 162 13.52 3.90 7.43
C HIS A 162 12.84 4.71 8.54
N ALA A 163 13.60 5.36 9.40
CA ALA A 163 13.07 6.27 10.42
C ALA A 163 12.61 7.62 9.84
N TYR A 164 13.29 8.07 8.80
CA TYR A 164 13.04 9.37 8.19
C TYR A 164 11.66 9.45 7.50
N TRP A 165 11.32 8.44 6.72
CA TRP A 165 10.11 8.44 5.91
C TRP A 165 8.80 8.48 6.72
N PRO A 166 8.63 7.68 7.79
CA PRO A 166 7.47 7.81 8.67
C PRO A 166 7.29 9.23 9.23
N PHE A 167 8.38 9.84 9.68
CA PHE A 167 8.35 11.18 10.23
C PHE A 167 7.94 12.22 9.18
N VAL A 168 8.59 12.22 8.03
CA VAL A 168 8.30 13.19 6.95
C VAL A 168 6.88 13.03 6.45
N THR A 169 6.44 11.79 6.22
CA THR A 169 5.08 11.51 5.74
C THR A 169 4.03 11.96 6.74
N THR A 170 4.21 11.65 8.03
CA THR A 170 3.29 12.08 9.08
C THR A 170 3.25 13.61 9.19
N LYS A 171 4.41 14.27 9.16
CA LYS A 171 4.49 15.74 9.16
C LYS A 171 3.74 16.37 7.98
N LEU A 172 3.93 15.84 6.78
CA LEU A 172 3.26 16.35 5.60
C LEU A 172 1.76 16.05 5.62
N TYR A 173 1.35 14.89 6.14
CA TYR A 173 -0.04 14.59 6.40
C TYR A 173 -0.69 15.61 7.34
N LEU A 174 -0.04 15.90 8.48
CA LEU A 174 -0.52 16.90 9.43
C LEU A 174 -0.64 18.29 8.79
N ASN A 175 0.36 18.68 8.00
CA ASN A 175 0.33 19.96 7.30
C ASN A 175 -0.79 20.06 6.28
N GLN A 176 -1.11 18.96 5.61
CA GLN A 176 -2.16 18.90 4.59
C GLN A 176 -3.57 18.86 5.18
N THR A 177 -3.75 18.15 6.30
CA THR A 177 -5.08 17.83 6.83
C THR A 177 -5.45 18.61 8.10
N GLY A 178 -4.45 19.02 8.89
CA GLY A 178 -4.66 19.56 10.23
C GLY A 178 -5.12 18.53 11.27
N ASP A 179 -5.12 17.23 10.95
CA ASP A 179 -5.55 16.13 11.83
C ASP A 179 -4.54 15.86 12.94
N LEU A 180 -4.54 16.68 13.97
CA LEU A 180 -3.68 16.50 15.14
C LEU A 180 -4.05 15.28 15.98
N ASP A 181 -5.31 14.83 15.92
CA ASP A 181 -5.80 13.68 16.69
C ASP A 181 -5.09 12.38 16.33
N ILE A 182 -4.48 12.30 15.14
CA ILE A 182 -3.69 11.14 14.76
C ILE A 182 -2.51 10.92 15.70
N LEU A 183 -1.93 11.97 16.28
CA LEU A 183 -0.76 11.89 17.16
C LEU A 183 -1.06 11.14 18.46
N ASP A 184 -2.29 11.22 18.93
CA ASP A 184 -2.75 10.57 20.16
C ASP A 184 -3.28 9.15 19.93
N GLN A 185 -3.37 8.71 18.67
CA GLN A 185 -3.81 7.35 18.36
C GLN A 185 -2.81 6.32 18.89
N LYS A 186 -3.32 5.34 19.60
CA LYS A 186 -2.51 4.25 20.17
C LYS A 186 -2.33 3.14 19.15
N VAL A 187 -1.10 2.74 18.96
CA VAL A 187 -0.69 1.67 18.04
C VAL A 187 0.20 0.68 18.80
N ALA A 188 -0.01 -0.61 18.58
CA ALA A 188 0.83 -1.65 19.16
C ALA A 188 2.21 -1.66 18.52
N TYR A 189 3.24 -1.93 19.30
CA TYR A 189 4.57 -2.16 18.74
C TYR A 189 4.67 -3.52 18.05
N PHE A 190 5.52 -3.60 17.04
CA PHE A 190 5.81 -4.85 16.34
C PHE A 190 6.55 -5.82 17.26
N LYS A 191 5.96 -6.98 17.46
CA LYS A 191 6.43 -8.01 18.40
C LYS A 191 7.12 -9.15 17.66
N ASP A 192 8.25 -8.92 17.07
CA ASP A 192 9.09 -10.02 16.63
C ASP A 192 10.32 -10.17 17.53
N PRO A 193 10.98 -11.33 17.53
CA PRO A 193 12.25 -11.49 18.22
C PRO A 193 13.25 -10.50 17.63
N GLN A 194 13.77 -9.61 18.46
CA GLN A 194 14.87 -8.75 18.06
C GLN A 194 16.11 -9.60 17.82
N ALA A 195 16.79 -9.33 16.73
CA ALA A 195 18.06 -9.96 16.43
C ALA A 195 19.18 -8.92 16.53
N LYS A 196 20.38 -9.39 16.85
CA LYS A 196 21.56 -8.59 16.60
C LYS A 196 21.57 -8.17 15.14
N ARG A 197 21.93 -6.93 14.87
CA ARG A 197 21.99 -6.38 13.51
C ARG A 197 22.71 -7.34 12.56
N GLY A 198 22.05 -7.74 11.49
CA GLY A 198 22.59 -8.64 10.48
C GLY A 198 22.63 -10.13 10.84
N THR A 199 22.00 -10.54 11.94
CA THR A 199 21.86 -11.94 12.34
C THR A 199 20.42 -12.41 12.28
N ALA A 200 20.18 -13.72 12.29
CA ALA A 200 18.85 -14.29 12.41
C ALA A 200 18.21 -13.91 13.74
N GLY A 201 16.89 -13.82 13.77
CA GLY A 201 16.12 -13.50 14.97
C GLY A 201 16.39 -14.47 16.10
N ASP A 202 16.62 -13.93 17.28
CA ASP A 202 16.85 -14.69 18.51
C ASP A 202 15.81 -14.25 19.56
N ALA A 203 14.92 -15.16 19.90
CA ALA A 203 13.87 -14.90 20.88
C ALA A 203 14.41 -14.58 22.29
N GLU A 204 15.63 -15.03 22.63
CA GLU A 204 16.26 -14.79 23.91
C GLU A 204 16.87 -13.38 24.02
N TRP A 205 17.15 -12.75 22.89
CA TRP A 205 17.79 -11.44 22.86
C TRP A 205 16.87 -10.30 23.35
N THR A 206 15.60 -10.39 23.08
CA THR A 206 14.59 -9.41 23.52
C THR A 206 14.54 -9.20 25.04
N PRO A 207 14.64 -10.25 25.88
CA PRO A 207 14.72 -10.09 27.34
C PRO A 207 15.98 -9.37 27.84
N ALA A 208 17.08 -9.45 27.09
CA ALA A 208 18.36 -8.82 27.48
C ALA A 208 18.29 -7.29 27.52
N TYR A 209 17.38 -6.70 26.77
CA TYR A 209 17.12 -5.25 26.75
C TYR A 209 16.11 -4.80 27.82
N GLY A 210 15.62 -5.71 28.65
CA GLY A 210 14.59 -5.41 29.64
C GLY A 210 13.24 -5.04 29.03
N MET A 211 13.09 -5.20 27.72
CA MET A 211 11.90 -4.83 26.97
C MET A 211 10.85 -5.93 27.12
N ARG A 212 9.95 -5.72 28.03
CA ARG A 212 8.71 -6.50 28.06
C ARG A 212 7.81 -6.01 26.94
N GLN A 213 7.89 -6.65 25.79
CA GLN A 213 7.02 -6.36 24.65
C GLN A 213 5.55 -6.71 24.88
N LYS A 214 5.22 -7.31 26.01
CA LYS A 214 3.84 -7.58 26.37
C LYS A 214 3.18 -6.24 26.69
N ASP A 215 2.19 -5.90 25.94
CA ASP A 215 1.18 -4.89 26.27
C ASP A 215 1.61 -3.41 26.26
N VAL A 216 2.73 -3.06 25.64
CA VAL A 216 3.12 -1.67 25.47
C VAL A 216 2.57 -1.16 24.12
N ASN A 217 1.68 -0.19 24.21
CA ASN A 217 1.22 0.60 23.07
C ASN A 217 1.85 1.99 23.18
N GLY A 218 2.39 2.50 22.08
CA GLY A 218 2.77 3.89 21.96
C GLY A 218 1.74 4.66 21.16
N ASN A 219 1.64 5.96 21.38
CA ASN A 219 0.92 6.81 20.42
C ASN A 219 1.82 7.18 19.25
N ILE A 220 1.25 7.71 18.19
CA ILE A 220 1.99 8.05 16.96
C ILE A 220 3.11 9.06 17.22
N TYR A 221 2.89 10.00 18.14
CA TYR A 221 3.92 10.97 18.52
C TYR A 221 5.15 10.29 19.16
N GLU A 222 4.92 9.43 20.16
CA GLU A 222 5.98 8.65 20.83
C GLU A 222 6.72 7.74 19.84
N LEU A 223 5.98 7.01 19.00
CA LEU A 223 6.54 6.14 17.98
C LEU A 223 7.43 6.91 16.99
N SER A 224 6.99 8.11 16.59
CA SER A 224 7.78 8.98 15.71
C SER A 224 9.08 9.42 16.37
N LEU A 225 9.06 9.77 17.66
CA LEU A 225 10.25 10.19 18.40
C LEU A 225 11.23 9.04 18.62
N ILE A 226 10.75 7.88 19.04
CA ILE A 226 11.58 6.68 19.23
C ILE A 226 12.24 6.27 17.91
N HIS A 227 11.48 6.29 16.84
CA HIS A 227 11.95 5.90 15.52
C HIS A 227 13.07 6.81 14.98
N ILE A 228 13.10 8.07 15.39
CA ILE A 228 14.14 9.03 15.01
C ILE A 228 15.37 8.93 15.94
N SER A 229 15.15 8.80 17.24
CA SER A 229 16.22 8.94 18.24
C SER A 229 17.00 7.64 18.50
N GLU A 230 16.34 6.49 18.50
CA GLU A 230 16.99 5.24 18.87
C GLU A 230 17.87 4.59 17.79
N PRO A 231 17.57 4.66 16.49
CA PRO A 231 18.46 4.12 15.46
C PRO A 231 19.86 4.73 15.48
N THR A 232 20.01 5.93 16.00
CA THR A 232 21.31 6.62 16.11
C THR A 232 22.13 6.14 17.31
N ARG A 233 21.52 5.66 18.39
CA ARG A 233 22.23 5.16 19.57
C ARG A 233 22.92 3.81 19.32
N HIS A 234 22.39 2.99 18.44
CA HIS A 234 22.95 1.68 18.15
C HIS A 234 23.98 1.68 17.01
N SER A 235 24.19 2.80 16.34
CA SER A 235 25.21 2.95 15.30
C SER A 235 26.60 3.38 15.83
N LEU A 236 26.69 3.71 17.09
CA LEU A 236 27.92 4.07 17.80
C LEU A 236 28.40 2.93 18.70
#